data_91572fbfca3ced20caa89a88f45a61d5
#
_entry.id   91572fbfca3ced20caa89a88f45a61d5
#
_cell.length_a   1.000
_cell.length_b   1.000
_cell.length_c   1.000
_cell.angle_alpha   90.00
_cell.angle_beta   90.00
_cell.angle_gamma   90.00
#
_symmetry.space_group_name_H-M   'P 1'
#
loop_
_entity.id
_entity.type
_entity.pdbx_description
1 polymer ?
#
loop_
_entity_poly.entity_id
_entity_poly.type
_entity_poly.pdbx_seq_one_letter_code
_entity_poly.pdbx_strand_id
1 'polypeptide(L)'
;LREIASVLDVPLFRLFMEESNDTDMVVRSNSRRRVQLDSDSISYELLTPNLNGDIEFATLTLASGQKSSLIPLSHRGEEVSYIEQGSLIVHVESHTIELNKGDSIRIPANAKHYWENISTTDATVIFAITPPSF
;
A
#
# COMPACT_ATOMS: atom_id res chain seq x y z
N LEU A 1 -2.83 -2.70 -2.71
CA LEU A 1 -3.92 -3.12 -1.85
C LEU A 1 -4.28 -4.58 -2.01
N ARG A 2 -4.09 -5.14 -3.19
CA ARG A 2 -4.27 -6.57 -3.40
C ARG A 2 -3.33 -7.38 -2.52
N GLU A 3 -2.17 -6.86 -2.23
CA GLU A 3 -1.20 -7.52 -1.36
C GLU A 3 -1.78 -7.76 0.02
N ILE A 4 -2.47 -6.78 0.57
CA ILE A 4 -3.13 -6.91 1.87
C ILE A 4 -4.40 -7.74 1.73
N ALA A 5 -5.20 -7.50 0.70
CA ALA A 5 -6.44 -8.23 0.48
C ALA A 5 -6.20 -9.73 0.24
N SER A 6 -5.03 -10.12 -0.27
CA SER A 6 -4.71 -11.53 -0.45
C SER A 6 -4.51 -12.29 0.86
N VAL A 7 -4.26 -11.59 1.96
CA VAL A 7 -4.06 -12.17 3.30
C VAL A 7 -5.32 -12.07 4.15
N LEU A 8 -6.24 -11.16 3.81
CA LEU A 8 -7.51 -10.95 4.49
C LEU A 8 -8.67 -11.50 3.69
N ASP A 9 -9.81 -11.70 4.37
CA ASP A 9 -11.08 -11.89 3.70
C ASP A 9 -11.43 -10.59 2.95
N VAL A 10 -11.41 -10.62 1.63
CA VAL A 10 -11.63 -9.43 0.80
C VAL A 10 -12.99 -8.78 1.06
N PRO A 11 -14.12 -9.52 1.17
CA PRO A 11 -15.39 -8.89 1.51
C PRO A 11 -15.36 -8.17 2.86
N LEU A 12 -14.72 -8.75 3.87
CA LEU A 12 -14.61 -8.13 5.18
C LEU A 12 -13.73 -6.89 5.13
N PHE A 13 -12.63 -6.95 4.39
CA PHE A 13 -11.74 -5.81 4.18
C PHE A 13 -12.50 -4.64 3.53
N ARG A 14 -13.26 -4.92 2.47
CA ARG A 14 -14.05 -3.89 1.80
C ARG A 14 -15.11 -3.29 2.71
N LEU A 15 -15.81 -4.13 3.47
CA LEU A 15 -16.80 -3.65 4.44
C LEU A 15 -16.17 -2.70 5.45
N PHE A 16 -15.00 -3.06 5.97
CA PHE A 16 -14.28 -2.21 6.92
C PHE A 16 -13.93 -0.86 6.30
N MET A 17 -13.44 -0.85 5.07
CA MET A 17 -13.02 0.36 4.37
C MET A 17 -14.19 1.23 3.91
N GLU A 18 -15.38 0.66 3.75
CA GLU A 18 -16.56 1.36 3.26
C GLU A 18 -17.38 2.04 4.36
N GLU A 19 -16.97 1.95 5.61
CA GLU A 19 -17.69 2.55 6.75
C GLU A 19 -17.53 4.05 6.88
N SER A 20 -16.90 4.72 5.94
CA SER A 20 -16.65 6.16 6.02
C SER A 20 -17.84 6.99 5.54
N ASN A 21 -17.84 8.25 5.93
CA ASN A 21 -18.81 9.22 5.45
C ASN A 21 -18.48 9.60 4.00
N ASP A 22 -19.38 9.28 3.08
CA ASP A 22 -19.18 9.50 1.64
C ASP A 22 -19.18 10.98 1.24
N THR A 23 -19.67 11.88 2.12
CA THR A 23 -19.72 13.31 1.81
C THR A 23 -18.44 14.04 2.16
N ASP A 24 -17.54 13.43 2.93
CA ASP A 24 -16.28 14.06 3.32
C ASP A 24 -15.28 14.01 2.19
N MET A 25 -14.56 15.12 2.04
CA MET A 25 -13.44 15.19 1.10
C MET A 25 -12.09 15.06 1.80
N VAL A 26 -12.05 15.30 3.11
CA VAL A 26 -10.81 15.42 3.87
C VAL A 26 -10.62 14.21 4.78
N VAL A 27 -9.40 13.72 4.81
CA VAL A 27 -8.96 12.70 5.78
C VAL A 27 -7.93 13.36 6.69
N ARG A 28 -8.24 13.45 7.98
CA ARG A 28 -7.30 13.98 8.97
C ARG A 28 -6.29 12.89 9.35
N SER A 29 -5.07 13.29 9.64
CA SER A 29 -3.98 12.35 9.91
C SER A 29 -4.27 11.40 11.09
N ASN A 30 -5.07 11.85 12.05
CA ASN A 30 -5.44 11.05 13.22
C ASN A 30 -6.74 10.27 13.05
N SER A 31 -7.35 10.30 11.86
CA SER A 31 -8.66 9.67 11.59
C SER A 31 -8.63 8.78 10.35
N ARG A 32 -7.46 8.37 9.91
CA ARG A 32 -7.31 7.50 8.74
C ARG A 32 -7.88 6.12 9.02
N ARG A 33 -8.54 5.56 8.03
CA ARG A 33 -8.94 4.16 8.08
C ARG A 33 -7.69 3.30 7.94
N ARG A 34 -7.57 2.33 8.83
CA ARG A 34 -6.32 1.60 8.99
C ARG A 34 -6.58 0.11 9.11
N VAL A 35 -5.79 -0.67 8.41
CA VAL A 35 -5.74 -2.12 8.55
C VAL A 35 -4.34 -2.51 9.01
N GLN A 36 -4.28 -3.29 10.08
CA GLN A 36 -3.01 -3.80 10.60
C GLN A 36 -3.03 -5.33 10.51
N LEU A 37 -1.91 -5.88 10.09
CA LEU A 37 -1.73 -7.32 9.92
C LEU A 37 -0.50 -7.76 10.67
N ASP A 38 -0.48 -9.05 11.04
CA ASP A 38 0.68 -9.74 11.59
C ASP A 38 1.26 -9.00 12.79
N SER A 39 0.42 -8.81 13.83
CA SER A 39 0.81 -8.13 15.08
C SER A 39 1.41 -6.74 14.85
N ASP A 40 0.77 -5.96 13.98
CA ASP A 40 1.13 -4.57 13.66
C ASP A 40 2.41 -4.43 12.81
N SER A 41 2.96 -5.52 12.30
CA SER A 41 4.17 -5.44 11.48
C SER A 41 3.91 -4.98 10.05
N ILE A 42 2.66 -5.01 9.60
CA ILE A 42 2.23 -4.48 8.30
C ILE A 42 1.03 -3.60 8.54
N SER A 43 1.11 -2.34 8.10
CA SER A 43 0.03 -1.37 8.29
C SER A 43 -0.32 -0.70 6.97
N TYR A 44 -1.59 -0.70 6.64
CA TYR A 44 -2.15 0.00 5.49
C TYR A 44 -3.08 1.11 6.00
N GLU A 45 -2.86 2.34 5.53
CA GLU A 45 -3.74 3.45 5.86
C GLU A 45 -4.28 4.08 4.57
N LEU A 46 -5.61 4.18 4.49
CA LEU A 46 -6.26 4.84 3.37
C LEU A 46 -6.19 6.36 3.53
N LEU A 47 -5.76 7.05 2.49
CA LEU A 47 -5.64 8.51 2.50
C LEU A 47 -6.81 9.20 1.81
N THR A 48 -7.76 8.44 1.28
CA THR A 48 -9.03 8.97 0.76
C THR A 48 -10.15 8.66 1.73
N PRO A 49 -11.26 9.43 1.70
CA PRO A 49 -12.35 9.22 2.66
C PRO A 49 -13.04 7.87 2.54
N ASN A 50 -13.01 7.26 1.35
CA ASN A 50 -13.69 6.00 1.07
C ASN A 50 -13.06 5.35 -0.17
N LEU A 51 -13.65 4.25 -0.64
CA LEU A 51 -13.18 3.48 -1.79
C LEU A 51 -13.88 3.84 -3.10
N ASN A 52 -14.67 4.92 -3.13
CA ASN A 52 -15.56 5.20 -4.26
C ASN A 52 -14.90 6.01 -5.38
N GLY A 53 -13.70 6.54 -5.18
CA GLY A 53 -13.02 7.33 -6.18
C GLY A 53 -12.30 6.49 -7.22
N ASP A 54 -11.75 7.17 -8.23
CA ASP A 54 -11.00 6.55 -9.31
C ASP A 54 -9.53 6.34 -8.98
N ILE A 55 -9.09 6.85 -7.85
CA ILE A 55 -7.69 6.76 -7.42
C ILE A 55 -7.65 6.12 -6.04
N GLU A 56 -6.89 5.05 -5.92
CA GLU A 56 -6.50 4.50 -4.63
C GLU A 56 -5.27 5.28 -4.16
N PHE A 57 -5.36 5.88 -2.98
CA PHE A 57 -4.28 6.69 -2.42
C PHE A 57 -4.09 6.30 -0.95
N ALA A 58 -2.92 5.74 -0.64
CA ALA A 58 -2.73 5.08 0.65
C ALA A 58 -1.27 5.04 1.05
N THR A 59 -1.02 4.66 2.31
CA THR A 59 0.32 4.35 2.79
C THR A 59 0.41 2.88 3.16
N LEU A 60 1.60 2.31 2.99
CA LEU A 60 1.95 0.98 3.49
C LEU A 60 3.19 1.13 4.34
N THR A 61 3.12 0.64 5.58
CA THR A 61 4.26 0.62 6.49
C THR A 61 4.64 -0.82 6.77
N LEU A 62 5.91 -1.15 6.56
CA LEU A 62 6.46 -2.47 6.83
C LEU A 62 7.48 -2.37 7.95
N ALA A 63 7.30 -3.17 8.98
CA ALA A 63 8.33 -3.33 10.00
C ALA A 63 9.53 -4.07 9.43
N SER A 64 10.65 -4.02 10.15
CA SER A 64 11.88 -4.72 9.77
C SER A 64 11.61 -6.19 9.43
N GLY A 65 12.12 -6.65 8.30
CA GLY A 65 12.02 -8.04 7.87
C GLY A 65 10.71 -8.42 7.18
N GLN A 66 9.76 -7.50 7.06
CA GLN A 66 8.45 -7.79 6.48
C GLN A 66 8.42 -7.59 4.97
N LYS A 67 7.54 -8.34 4.33
CA LYS A 67 7.22 -8.22 2.90
C LYS A 67 5.76 -7.85 2.74
N SER A 68 5.43 -7.09 1.70
CA SER A 68 4.04 -6.73 1.41
C SER A 68 3.22 -7.94 0.94
N SER A 69 3.88 -8.94 0.37
CA SER A 69 3.24 -10.18 -0.09
C SER A 69 4.29 -11.29 -0.14
N LEU A 70 3.86 -12.53 0.08
CA LEU A 70 4.74 -13.70 -0.03
C LEU A 70 5.09 -14.04 -1.48
N ILE A 71 4.26 -13.62 -2.43
CA ILE A 71 4.47 -13.84 -3.86
C ILE A 71 4.27 -12.52 -4.60
N PRO A 72 4.92 -12.34 -5.77
CA PRO A 72 4.67 -11.15 -6.58
C PRO A 72 3.21 -11.13 -7.04
N LEU A 73 2.59 -9.96 -6.93
CA LEU A 73 1.21 -9.73 -7.34
C LEU A 73 1.17 -8.60 -8.36
N SER A 74 0.13 -8.60 -9.18
CA SER A 74 -0.10 -7.54 -10.15
C SER A 74 -1.50 -6.98 -10.00
N HIS A 75 -1.69 -5.75 -10.47
CA HIS A 75 -2.99 -5.12 -10.55
C HIS A 75 -3.11 -4.38 -11.87
N ARG A 76 -4.35 -4.11 -12.26
CA ARG A 76 -4.64 -3.48 -13.54
C ARG A 76 -4.16 -2.03 -13.60
N GLY A 77 -4.15 -1.34 -12.47
CA GLY A 77 -3.80 0.07 -12.42
C GLY A 77 -2.31 0.33 -12.46
N GLU A 78 -1.96 1.49 -13.01
CA GLU A 78 -0.62 2.05 -12.88
C GLU A 78 -0.42 2.54 -11.45
N GLU A 79 0.74 2.29 -10.88
CA GLU A 79 1.08 2.74 -9.53
C GLU A 79 2.21 3.75 -9.58
N VAL A 80 2.11 4.82 -8.78
CA VAL A 80 3.23 5.71 -8.48
C VAL A 80 3.43 5.69 -6.97
N SER A 81 4.67 5.59 -6.54
CA SER A 81 5.01 5.40 -5.13
C SER A 81 6.17 6.28 -4.72
N TYR A 82 6.14 6.72 -3.46
CA TYR A 82 7.13 7.63 -2.88
C TYR A 82 7.51 7.12 -1.50
N ILE A 83 8.81 7.02 -1.20
CA ILE A 83 9.29 6.57 0.10
C ILE A 83 9.26 7.75 1.07
N GLU A 84 8.35 7.68 2.04
CA GLU A 84 8.19 8.73 3.05
C GLU A 84 9.18 8.56 4.20
N GLN A 85 9.45 7.30 4.60
CA GLN A 85 10.30 7.00 5.74
C GLN A 85 11.07 5.72 5.49
N GLY A 86 12.34 5.71 5.93
CA GLY A 86 13.17 4.52 5.84
C GLY A 86 13.61 4.20 4.43
N SER A 87 13.88 2.94 4.18
CA SER A 87 14.24 2.42 2.87
C SER A 87 13.54 1.10 2.62
N LEU A 88 13.22 0.83 1.36
CA LEU A 88 12.52 -0.37 0.94
C LEU A 88 13.15 -0.92 -0.33
N ILE A 89 13.07 -2.23 -0.49
CA ILE A 89 13.35 -2.86 -1.76
C ILE A 89 12.02 -3.13 -2.43
N VAL A 90 11.91 -2.76 -3.70
CA VAL A 90 10.78 -3.16 -4.53
C VAL A 90 11.26 -4.14 -5.58
N HIS A 91 10.56 -5.26 -5.68
CA HIS A 91 10.79 -6.27 -6.70
C HIS A 91 9.72 -6.06 -7.77
N VAL A 92 10.15 -5.66 -8.98
CA VAL A 92 9.25 -5.41 -10.11
C VAL A 92 9.72 -6.27 -11.27
N GLU A 93 8.92 -7.29 -11.62
CA GLU A 93 9.27 -8.28 -12.61
C GLU A 93 10.64 -8.90 -12.29
N SER A 94 11.62 -8.74 -13.15
CA SER A 94 12.97 -9.26 -12.93
C SER A 94 13.90 -8.27 -12.24
N HIS A 95 13.42 -7.07 -11.90
CA HIS A 95 14.24 -6.02 -11.31
C HIS A 95 14.11 -6.02 -9.78
N THR A 96 15.21 -5.79 -9.10
CA THR A 96 15.26 -5.57 -7.66
C THR A 96 15.86 -4.21 -7.42
N ILE A 97 15.08 -3.30 -6.84
CA ILE A 97 15.45 -1.88 -6.74
C ILE A 97 15.39 -1.45 -5.30
N GLU A 98 16.48 -0.89 -4.78
CA GLU A 98 16.49 -0.25 -3.46
C GLU A 98 16.08 1.21 -3.60
N LEU A 99 15.11 1.62 -2.79
CA LEU A 99 14.62 2.99 -2.73
C LEU A 99 14.79 3.52 -1.32
N ASN A 100 15.30 4.74 -1.24
CA ASN A 100 15.52 5.44 0.02
C ASN A 100 14.51 6.57 0.19
N LYS A 101 14.42 7.12 1.39
CA LYS A 101 13.55 8.26 1.69
C LYS A 101 13.72 9.35 0.63
N GLY A 102 12.60 9.76 0.05
CA GLY A 102 12.56 10.77 -1.00
C GLY A 102 12.57 10.23 -2.42
N ASP A 103 12.90 8.95 -2.60
CA ASP A 103 12.88 8.33 -3.92
C ASP A 103 11.44 7.96 -4.32
N SER A 104 11.20 7.94 -5.63
CA SER A 104 9.90 7.56 -6.16
C SER A 104 10.07 6.59 -7.32
N ILE A 105 9.00 5.86 -7.63
CA ILE A 105 8.97 4.88 -8.71
C ILE A 105 7.61 4.87 -9.37
N ARG A 106 7.58 4.60 -10.67
CA ARG A 106 6.37 4.24 -11.39
C ARG A 106 6.41 2.75 -11.67
N ILE A 107 5.38 2.04 -11.24
CA ILE A 107 5.22 0.62 -11.52
C ILE A 107 4.16 0.51 -12.61
N PRO A 108 4.50 -0.02 -13.79
CA PRO A 108 3.55 -0.13 -14.89
C PRO A 108 2.35 -1.00 -14.54
N ALA A 109 1.23 -0.71 -15.19
CA ALA A 109 0.05 -1.56 -15.07
C ALA A 109 0.40 -3.02 -15.38
N ASN A 110 -0.16 -3.92 -14.56
CA ASN A 110 -0.01 -5.38 -14.68
C ASN A 110 1.40 -5.92 -14.40
N ALA A 111 2.37 -5.09 -14.03
CA ALA A 111 3.69 -5.58 -13.63
C ALA A 111 3.60 -6.28 -12.27
N LYS A 112 4.15 -7.48 -12.19
CA LYS A 112 4.22 -8.23 -10.93
C LYS A 112 5.24 -7.60 -10.01
N HIS A 113 4.84 -7.34 -8.76
CA HIS A 113 5.73 -6.66 -7.82
C HIS A 113 5.38 -6.98 -6.38
N TYR A 114 6.32 -6.73 -5.48
CA TYR A 114 6.08 -6.69 -4.03
C TYR A 114 7.19 -5.86 -3.38
N TRP A 115 6.91 -5.41 -2.15
CA TRP A 115 7.83 -4.61 -1.36
C TRP A 115 8.45 -5.46 -0.25
N GLU A 116 9.68 -5.12 0.12
CA GLU A 116 10.39 -5.82 1.17
C GLU A 116 11.20 -4.83 2.00
N ASN A 117 11.11 -4.94 3.33
CA ASN A 117 11.92 -4.14 4.25
C ASN A 117 13.04 -5.00 4.82
N ILE A 118 14.25 -4.84 4.31
CA ILE A 118 15.44 -5.55 4.80
C ILE A 118 16.23 -4.73 5.82
N SER A 119 15.76 -3.52 6.15
CA SER A 119 16.42 -2.65 7.12
C SER A 119 16.05 -3.03 8.55
N THR A 120 16.62 -2.31 9.53
CA THR A 120 16.38 -2.55 10.96
C THR A 120 15.29 -1.66 11.54
N THR A 121 14.70 -0.77 10.73
CA THR A 121 13.67 0.17 11.17
C THR A 121 12.44 0.06 10.28
N ASP A 122 11.31 0.59 10.75
CA ASP A 122 10.09 0.67 9.93
C ASP A 122 10.33 1.50 8.68
N ALA A 123 9.63 1.16 7.60
CA ALA A 123 9.66 1.91 6.36
C ALA A 123 8.24 2.13 5.85
N THR A 124 8.00 3.30 5.29
CA THR A 124 6.68 3.69 4.81
C THR A 124 6.77 4.18 3.37
N VAL A 125 5.92 3.62 2.53
CA VAL A 125 5.71 4.07 1.15
C VAL A 125 4.30 4.67 1.04
N ILE A 126 4.21 5.82 0.35
CA ILE A 126 2.94 6.43 -0.04
C ILE A 126 2.73 6.09 -1.51
N PHE A 127 1.54 5.63 -1.87
CA PHE A 127 1.29 5.23 -3.24
C PHE A 127 -0.09 5.62 -3.73
N ALA A 128 -0.19 5.80 -5.05
CA ALA A 128 -1.45 6.04 -5.74
C ALA A 128 -1.57 5.06 -6.90
N ILE A 129 -2.75 4.48 -7.08
CA ILE A 129 -3.04 3.51 -8.13
C ILE A 129 -4.32 3.94 -8.84
N THR A 130 -4.29 3.97 -10.16
CA THR A 130 -5.49 4.23 -10.95
C THR A 130 -5.52 3.32 -12.19
N PRO A 131 -6.63 2.60 -12.43
CA PRO A 131 -7.77 2.42 -11.53
C PRO A 131 -7.39 1.68 -10.26
N PRO A 132 -8.21 1.82 -9.19
CA PRO A 132 -7.92 1.19 -7.90
C PRO A 132 -7.80 -0.33 -7.99
N SER A 133 -7.05 -0.91 -7.04
CA SER A 133 -6.83 -2.36 -6.99
C SER A 133 -7.83 -3.09 -6.07
N PHE A 134 -8.75 -2.36 -5.46
CA PHE A 134 -9.76 -2.98 -4.59
C PHE A 134 -11.10 -3.21 -5.26
#